data_379342ce0e3d3dc37f1fb6cf4f2f55f8
#
_entry.id   379342ce0e3d3dc37f1fb6cf4f2f55f8
#
_cell.length_a   1.000
_cell.length_b   1.000
_cell.length_c   1.000
_cell.angle_alpha   90.00
_cell.angle_beta   90.00
_cell.angle_gamma   90.00
#
_symmetry.space_group_name_H-M   'P 1'
#
loop_
_entity.id
_entity.type
_entity.pdbx_description
1 polymer ?
#
loop_
_entity_poly.entity_id
_entity_poly.type
_entity_poly.pdbx_seq_one_letter_code
_entity_poly.pdbx_strand_id
1 'polypeptide(L)'
;MTTATTTLSREQELAKPFLHAANAFFTMMLDSKCEIKAVIPVGDHTLEPITASVGISGSYNGIICISVTEASAKNVLNRLTGLEPEELDDFVMDAVGEMANMIGGHGKRELSSEELQLGLPKILVNENNLLFEPGWQSMQHVLLETDIGSCTLSILFDYPKD
;
A
#
# COMPACT_ATOMS: atom_id res chain seq x y z
N MET A 1 22.85 26.98 17.01
CA MET A 1 21.54 26.30 16.99
C MET A 1 21.63 25.06 16.17
N THR A 2 21.56 23.95 16.84
CA THR A 2 21.60 22.67 16.16
C THR A 2 20.23 22.42 15.52
N THR A 3 20.20 22.41 14.21
CA THR A 3 19.09 21.81 13.49
C THR A 3 19.04 20.35 13.89
N ALA A 4 18.02 19.99 14.64
CA ALA A 4 17.80 18.59 14.93
C ALA A 4 17.64 17.85 13.61
N THR A 5 18.65 17.10 13.22
CA THR A 5 18.50 16.14 12.15
C THR A 5 17.59 15.06 12.70
N THR A 6 16.31 15.13 12.31
CA THR A 6 15.36 14.08 12.70
C THR A 6 15.79 12.82 12.01
N THR A 7 16.43 11.92 12.75
CA THR A 7 16.73 10.58 12.24
C THR A 7 15.40 9.86 12.07
N LEU A 8 15.13 9.39 10.86
CA LEU A 8 13.95 8.58 10.61
C LEU A 8 13.99 7.32 11.47
N SER A 9 12.86 6.93 12.04
CA SER A 9 12.75 5.64 12.71
C SER A 9 12.96 4.53 11.69
N ARG A 10 13.27 3.32 12.16
CA ARG A 10 13.44 2.18 11.27
C ARG A 10 12.17 1.90 10.46
N GLU A 11 11.00 2.04 11.10
CA GLU A 11 9.72 1.89 10.41
C GLU A 11 9.57 2.89 9.28
N GLN A 12 9.94 4.14 9.52
CA GLN A 12 9.85 5.18 8.49
C GLN A 12 10.82 4.91 7.34
N GLU A 13 12.02 4.45 7.64
CA GLU A 13 13.00 4.09 6.61
C GLU A 13 12.50 2.94 5.73
N LEU A 14 11.90 1.91 6.34
CA LEU A 14 11.37 0.77 5.61
C LEU A 14 10.10 1.12 4.84
N ALA A 15 9.31 2.07 5.32
CA ALA A 15 8.08 2.49 4.66
C ALA A 15 8.33 3.38 3.45
N LYS A 16 9.39 4.18 3.48
CA LYS A 16 9.66 5.20 2.46
C LYS A 16 9.72 4.65 1.03
N PRO A 17 10.38 3.53 0.74
CA PRO A 17 10.38 2.98 -0.62
C PRO A 17 9.00 2.64 -1.15
N PHE A 18 8.08 2.23 -0.27
CA PHE A 18 6.72 1.89 -0.67
C PHE A 18 5.87 3.12 -0.93
N LEU A 19 6.14 4.22 -0.23
CA LEU A 19 5.52 5.51 -0.53
C LEU A 19 5.99 6.02 -1.89
N HIS A 20 7.28 5.91 -2.18
CA HIS A 20 7.82 6.26 -3.50
C HIS A 20 7.21 5.38 -4.59
N ALA A 21 7.07 4.08 -4.31
CA ALA A 21 6.49 3.14 -5.25
C ALA A 21 5.03 3.45 -5.55
N ALA A 22 4.26 3.82 -4.54
CA ALA A 22 2.86 4.21 -4.73
C ALA A 22 2.77 5.47 -5.59
N ASN A 23 3.58 6.48 -5.29
CA ASN A 23 3.62 7.69 -6.10
C ASN A 23 3.95 7.37 -7.56
N ALA A 24 4.97 6.55 -7.79
CA ALA A 24 5.37 6.16 -9.13
C ALA A 24 4.25 5.40 -9.86
N PHE A 25 3.57 4.50 -9.16
CA PHE A 25 2.45 3.76 -9.74
C PHE A 25 1.34 4.70 -10.22
N PHE A 26 0.89 5.59 -9.36
CA PHE A 26 -0.19 6.52 -9.72
C PHE A 26 0.23 7.46 -10.85
N THR A 27 1.42 8.02 -10.78
CA THR A 27 1.87 9.00 -11.79
C THR A 27 2.21 8.34 -13.12
N MET A 28 2.89 7.21 -13.11
CA MET A 28 3.40 6.58 -14.33
C MET A 28 2.42 5.59 -14.96
N MET A 29 1.68 4.84 -14.15
CA MET A 29 0.78 3.81 -14.66
C MET A 29 -0.66 4.30 -14.80
N LEU A 30 -1.11 5.19 -13.92
CA LEU A 30 -2.49 5.66 -13.93
C LEU A 30 -2.63 7.09 -14.45
N ASP A 31 -1.52 7.74 -14.80
CA ASP A 31 -1.52 9.15 -15.22
C ASP A 31 -2.31 10.02 -14.23
N SER A 32 -2.05 9.82 -12.95
CA SER A 32 -2.76 10.44 -11.85
C SER A 32 -1.78 11.15 -10.93
N LYS A 33 -2.21 12.28 -10.35
CA LYS A 33 -1.47 12.85 -9.23
C LYS A 33 -1.58 11.90 -8.04
N CYS A 34 -0.65 12.01 -7.11
CA CYS A 34 -0.65 11.26 -5.85
C CYS A 34 -0.03 12.14 -4.78
N GLU A 35 -0.87 12.61 -3.86
CA GLU A 35 -0.43 13.48 -2.76
C GLU A 35 -0.68 12.79 -1.42
N ILE A 36 0.29 12.88 -0.52
CA ILE A 36 0.12 12.39 0.84
C ILE A 36 -0.67 13.42 1.63
N LYS A 37 -1.85 13.04 2.13
CA LYS A 37 -2.71 13.91 2.93
C LYS A 37 -2.41 13.82 4.41
N ALA A 38 -2.18 12.61 4.92
CA ALA A 38 -1.95 12.38 6.34
C ALA A 38 -1.30 11.03 6.54
N VAL A 39 -0.59 10.91 7.66
CA VAL A 39 -0.11 9.62 8.16
C VAL A 39 -0.82 9.39 9.49
N ILE A 40 -1.56 8.29 9.58
CA ILE A 40 -2.41 7.99 10.74
C ILE A 40 -1.88 6.74 11.43
N PRO A 41 -1.68 6.77 12.76
CA PRO A 41 -1.27 5.58 13.50
C PRO A 41 -2.32 4.48 13.49
N VAL A 42 -1.88 3.27 13.77
CA VAL A 42 -2.77 2.10 13.89
C VAL A 42 -3.90 2.38 14.89
N GLY A 43 -5.10 1.96 14.52
CA GLY A 43 -6.27 2.01 15.39
C GLY A 43 -7.19 3.19 15.15
N ASP A 44 -6.70 4.24 14.50
CA ASP A 44 -7.46 5.48 14.30
C ASP A 44 -8.08 5.60 12.92
N HIS A 45 -7.91 4.61 12.06
CA HIS A 45 -8.38 4.68 10.69
C HIS A 45 -9.15 3.44 10.28
N THR A 46 -10.25 3.65 9.57
CA THR A 46 -11.02 2.58 8.93
C THR A 46 -10.59 2.50 7.48
N LEU A 47 -10.18 1.32 7.04
CA LEU A 47 -9.78 1.12 5.66
C LEU A 47 -11.00 1.14 4.73
N GLU A 48 -10.74 1.53 3.49
CA GLU A 48 -11.76 1.47 2.44
C GLU A 48 -12.17 0.02 2.16
N PRO A 49 -13.36 -0.23 1.60
CA PRO A 49 -13.91 -1.59 1.54
C PRO A 49 -13.14 -2.58 0.67
N ILE A 50 -12.38 -2.12 -0.32
CA ILE A 50 -11.62 -3.04 -1.18
C ILE A 50 -10.16 -2.88 -0.85
N THR A 51 -9.55 -3.94 -0.34
CA THR A 51 -8.16 -3.92 0.10
C THR A 51 -7.39 -5.03 -0.60
N ALA A 52 -6.32 -4.63 -1.28
CA ALA A 52 -5.35 -5.58 -1.80
C ALA A 52 -4.12 -5.57 -0.90
N SER A 53 -3.61 -6.73 -0.57
CA SER A 53 -2.45 -6.87 0.30
C SER A 53 -1.39 -7.76 -0.33
N VAL A 54 -0.13 -7.46 -0.02
CA VAL A 54 1.01 -8.27 -0.40
C VAL A 54 1.86 -8.48 0.85
N GLY A 55 2.09 -9.74 1.20
CA GLY A 55 2.95 -10.08 2.32
C GLY A 55 4.41 -9.94 1.95
N ILE A 56 5.23 -9.55 2.92
CA ILE A 56 6.67 -9.46 2.78
C ILE A 56 7.29 -10.38 3.83
N SER A 57 8.29 -11.15 3.43
CA SER A 57 9.01 -12.05 4.32
C SER A 57 10.51 -12.03 4.02
N GLY A 58 11.29 -12.59 4.91
CA GLY A 58 12.74 -12.64 4.78
C GLY A 58 13.41 -11.94 5.95
N SER A 59 14.30 -10.98 5.66
CA SER A 59 14.97 -10.19 6.71
C SER A 59 13.98 -9.49 7.63
N TYR A 60 12.83 -9.08 7.08
CA TYR A 60 11.72 -8.51 7.82
C TYR A 60 10.44 -9.20 7.37
N ASN A 61 9.48 -9.29 8.27
CA ASN A 61 8.13 -9.72 7.93
C ASN A 61 7.23 -8.50 7.95
N GLY A 62 6.33 -8.42 6.99
CA GLY A 62 5.45 -7.29 6.91
C GLY A 62 4.31 -7.51 5.95
N ILE A 63 3.51 -6.48 5.79
CA ILE A 63 2.41 -6.47 4.84
C ILE A 63 2.25 -5.07 4.28
N ILE A 64 2.03 -4.99 2.99
CA ILE A 64 1.70 -3.76 2.29
C ILE A 64 0.28 -3.90 1.78
N CYS A 65 -0.56 -2.96 2.13
CA CYS A 65 -1.96 -2.96 1.71
C CYS A 65 -2.30 -1.65 1.02
N ILE A 66 -3.13 -1.74 0.01
CA ILE A 66 -3.76 -0.55 -0.54
C ILE A 66 -5.27 -0.76 -0.52
N SER A 67 -5.99 0.19 0.06
CA SER A 67 -7.43 0.12 0.15
C SER A 67 -8.07 1.26 -0.64
N VAL A 68 -9.12 0.93 -1.35
CA VAL A 68 -9.79 1.84 -2.28
C VAL A 68 -11.31 1.67 -2.18
N THR A 69 -12.03 2.70 -2.61
CA THR A 69 -13.48 2.59 -2.78
C THR A 69 -13.79 1.75 -4.00
N GLU A 70 -15.04 1.31 -4.12
CA GLU A 70 -15.51 0.61 -5.30
C GLU A 70 -15.30 1.43 -6.57
N ALA A 71 -15.64 2.72 -6.52
CA ALA A 71 -15.45 3.61 -7.66
C ALA A 71 -13.97 3.73 -8.04
N SER A 72 -13.08 3.86 -7.04
CA SER A 72 -11.65 3.95 -7.30
C SER A 72 -11.10 2.65 -7.88
N ALA A 73 -11.57 1.50 -7.40
CA ALA A 73 -11.16 0.20 -7.95
C ALA A 73 -11.47 0.10 -9.44
N LYS A 74 -12.68 0.50 -9.84
CA LYS A 74 -13.06 0.54 -11.25
C LYS A 74 -12.18 1.48 -12.05
N ASN A 75 -11.84 2.62 -11.47
CA ASN A 75 -10.96 3.59 -12.11
C ASN A 75 -9.54 3.07 -12.30
N VAL A 76 -9.05 2.22 -11.41
CA VAL A 76 -7.75 1.57 -11.59
C VAL A 76 -7.76 0.75 -12.89
N LEU A 77 -8.76 -0.09 -13.08
CA LEU A 77 -8.87 -0.89 -14.30
C LEU A 77 -9.01 0.01 -15.53
N ASN A 78 -9.85 1.04 -15.44
CA ASN A 78 -10.05 1.97 -16.54
C ASN A 78 -8.73 2.65 -16.96
N ARG A 79 -7.97 3.15 -15.99
CA ARG A 79 -6.71 3.83 -16.28
C ARG A 79 -5.65 2.89 -16.86
N LEU A 80 -5.65 1.61 -16.43
CA LEU A 80 -4.69 0.64 -16.94
C LEU A 80 -5.04 0.11 -18.32
N THR A 81 -6.32 -0.03 -18.64
CA THR A 81 -6.74 -0.78 -19.85
C THR A 81 -7.65 0.00 -20.78
N GLY A 82 -8.25 1.10 -20.33
CA GLY A 82 -9.28 1.80 -21.07
C GLY A 82 -10.68 1.19 -20.98
N LEU A 83 -10.82 0.05 -20.31
CA LEU A 83 -12.13 -0.59 -20.09
C LEU A 83 -12.96 0.22 -19.11
N GLU A 84 -14.28 0.20 -19.28
CA GLU A 84 -15.22 0.88 -18.39
C GLU A 84 -16.09 -0.16 -17.68
N PRO A 85 -15.62 -0.73 -16.55
CA PRO A 85 -16.37 -1.76 -15.83
C PRO A 85 -17.59 -1.14 -15.16
N GLU A 86 -18.73 -1.84 -15.23
CA GLU A 86 -19.95 -1.43 -14.54
C GLU A 86 -20.02 -2.01 -13.13
N GLU A 87 -19.36 -3.15 -12.91
CA GLU A 87 -19.39 -3.89 -11.65
C GLU A 87 -17.99 -4.23 -11.17
N LEU A 88 -17.89 -4.62 -9.90
CA LEU A 88 -16.67 -5.19 -9.33
C LEU A 88 -16.52 -6.62 -9.80
N ASP A 89 -16.02 -6.78 -11.01
CA ASP A 89 -15.79 -8.10 -11.59
C ASP A 89 -14.34 -8.57 -11.33
N ASP A 90 -14.01 -9.74 -11.83
CA ASP A 90 -12.68 -10.33 -11.65
C ASP A 90 -11.58 -9.47 -12.28
N PHE A 91 -11.87 -8.76 -13.37
CA PHE A 91 -10.89 -7.88 -14.01
C PHE A 91 -10.57 -6.69 -13.11
N VAL A 92 -11.58 -6.12 -12.43
CA VAL A 92 -11.35 -5.03 -11.47
C VAL A 92 -10.51 -5.53 -10.31
N MET A 93 -10.84 -6.70 -9.76
CA MET A 93 -10.09 -7.28 -8.64
C MET A 93 -8.64 -7.57 -9.02
N ASP A 94 -8.42 -8.13 -10.21
CA ASP A 94 -7.08 -8.38 -10.71
C ASP A 94 -6.27 -7.10 -10.86
N ALA A 95 -6.91 -6.02 -11.32
CA ALA A 95 -6.24 -4.73 -11.47
C ALA A 95 -5.80 -4.15 -10.12
N VAL A 96 -6.67 -4.24 -9.11
CA VAL A 96 -6.33 -3.79 -7.76
C VAL A 96 -5.22 -4.65 -7.15
N GLY A 97 -5.27 -5.95 -7.38
CA GLY A 97 -4.20 -6.86 -6.96
C GLY A 97 -2.88 -6.55 -7.61
N GLU A 98 -2.89 -6.26 -8.91
CA GLU A 98 -1.69 -5.87 -9.65
C GLU A 98 -1.10 -4.57 -9.12
N MET A 99 -1.95 -3.61 -8.76
CA MET A 99 -1.52 -2.36 -8.14
C MET A 99 -0.72 -2.64 -6.86
N ALA A 100 -1.26 -3.46 -5.97
CA ALA A 100 -0.57 -3.80 -4.72
C ALA A 100 0.74 -4.54 -5.00
N ASN A 101 0.75 -5.45 -5.97
CA ASN A 101 1.92 -6.22 -6.34
C ASN A 101 3.02 -5.32 -6.93
N MET A 102 2.66 -4.37 -7.76
CA MET A 102 3.62 -3.43 -8.35
C MET A 102 4.20 -2.50 -7.30
N ILE A 103 3.37 -1.99 -6.40
CA ILE A 103 3.85 -1.14 -5.30
C ILE A 103 4.80 -1.94 -4.40
N GLY A 104 4.41 -3.14 -4.02
CA GLY A 104 5.25 -4.01 -3.21
C GLY A 104 6.56 -4.36 -3.88
N GLY A 105 6.51 -4.74 -5.15
CA GLY A 105 7.70 -5.12 -5.91
C GLY A 105 8.68 -3.98 -6.11
N HIS A 106 8.17 -2.79 -6.42
CA HIS A 106 9.00 -1.61 -6.62
C HIS A 106 9.65 -1.18 -5.29
N GLY A 107 8.88 -1.15 -4.21
CA GLY A 107 9.43 -0.81 -2.89
C GLY A 107 10.48 -1.82 -2.44
N LYS A 108 10.24 -3.10 -2.69
CA LYS A 108 11.21 -4.16 -2.40
C LYS A 108 12.54 -3.92 -3.14
N ARG A 109 12.49 -3.53 -4.39
CA ARG A 109 13.71 -3.28 -5.18
C ARG A 109 14.54 -2.15 -4.60
N GLU A 110 13.92 -1.13 -4.03
CA GLU A 110 14.65 -0.06 -3.36
C GLU A 110 15.31 -0.53 -2.05
N LEU A 111 14.82 -1.64 -1.49
CA LEU A 111 15.39 -2.26 -0.29
C LEU A 111 16.31 -3.44 -0.68
N SER A 112 17.09 -3.30 -1.74
CA SER A 112 17.90 -4.38 -2.29
C SER A 112 19.00 -4.89 -1.35
N SER A 113 19.36 -4.12 -0.32
CA SER A 113 20.29 -4.57 0.72
C SER A 113 19.64 -5.58 1.69
N GLU A 114 18.32 -5.71 1.64
CA GLU A 114 17.57 -6.65 2.47
C GLU A 114 17.14 -7.84 1.64
N GLU A 115 17.16 -9.03 2.24
CA GLU A 115 16.68 -10.24 1.59
C GLU A 115 15.17 -10.35 1.81
N LEU A 116 14.38 -9.81 0.90
CA LEU A 116 12.94 -9.78 1.01
C LEU A 116 12.29 -10.57 -0.12
N GLN A 117 11.18 -11.22 0.21
CA GLN A 117 10.35 -11.94 -0.74
C GLN A 117 8.92 -11.43 -0.65
N LEU A 118 8.26 -11.31 -1.80
CA LEU A 118 6.86 -10.93 -1.86
C LEU A 118 5.98 -12.17 -1.99
N GLY A 119 4.86 -12.17 -1.26
CA GLY A 119 3.80 -13.13 -1.48
C GLY A 119 2.92 -12.74 -2.66
N LEU A 120 1.91 -13.54 -2.91
CA LEU A 120 0.90 -13.24 -3.93
C LEU A 120 -0.10 -12.21 -3.39
N PRO A 121 -0.65 -11.35 -4.24
CA PRO A 121 -1.69 -10.42 -3.80
C PRO A 121 -2.92 -11.14 -3.28
N LYS A 122 -3.47 -10.62 -2.20
CA LYS A 122 -4.74 -11.08 -1.64
C LYS A 122 -5.71 -9.91 -1.65
N ILE A 123 -6.93 -10.15 -2.08
CA ILE A 123 -7.94 -9.10 -2.15
C ILE A 123 -9.08 -9.43 -1.20
N LEU A 124 -9.43 -8.47 -0.36
CA LEU A 124 -10.55 -8.58 0.55
C LEU A 124 -11.55 -7.49 0.25
N VAL A 125 -12.83 -7.84 0.27
CA VAL A 125 -13.95 -6.92 0.07
C VAL A 125 -14.75 -6.89 1.36
N ASN A 126 -14.77 -5.76 2.05
CA ASN A 126 -15.45 -5.56 3.34
C ASN A 126 -14.95 -6.47 4.46
N GLU A 127 -13.75 -7.04 4.32
CA GLU A 127 -13.16 -7.94 5.30
C GLU A 127 -11.71 -7.58 5.61
N ASN A 128 -11.37 -6.30 5.45
CA ASN A 128 -9.99 -5.83 5.62
C ASN A 128 -9.43 -5.98 7.03
N ASN A 129 -10.30 -6.12 8.04
CA ASN A 129 -9.87 -6.38 9.41
C ASN A 129 -9.17 -7.74 9.59
N LEU A 130 -9.35 -8.66 8.65
CA LEU A 130 -8.71 -9.97 8.70
C LEU A 130 -7.24 -9.94 8.28
N LEU A 131 -6.76 -8.79 7.77
CA LEU A 131 -5.37 -8.65 7.33
C LEU A 131 -4.40 -8.49 8.49
N PHE A 132 -4.88 -8.04 9.64
CA PHE A 132 -4.03 -7.63 10.75
C PHE A 132 -4.11 -8.63 11.88
N GLU A 133 -2.97 -9.26 12.17
CA GLU A 133 -2.87 -10.20 13.28
C GLU A 133 -2.56 -9.44 14.57
N PRO A 134 -3.09 -9.94 15.72
CA PRO A 134 -2.73 -9.36 17.01
C PRO A 134 -1.22 -9.42 17.23
N GLY A 135 -0.65 -8.34 17.72
CA GLY A 135 0.78 -8.27 18.05
C GLY A 135 1.68 -7.64 17.00
N TRP A 136 1.16 -7.27 15.84
CA TRP A 136 1.93 -6.50 14.89
C TRP A 136 2.12 -5.08 15.42
N GLN A 137 3.38 -4.65 15.48
CA GLN A 137 3.78 -3.56 16.36
C GLN A 137 3.55 -2.15 15.82
N SER A 138 3.70 -1.90 14.57
CA SER A 138 3.55 -0.53 14.09
C SER A 138 3.11 -0.50 12.64
N MET A 139 1.84 -0.22 12.48
CA MET A 139 1.28 -0.01 11.17
C MET A 139 1.14 1.48 10.92
N GLN A 140 1.48 1.90 9.73
CA GLN A 140 1.23 3.25 9.27
C GLN A 140 0.17 3.20 8.19
N HIS A 141 -0.86 4.03 8.34
CA HIS A 141 -1.84 4.26 7.28
C HIS A 141 -1.53 5.61 6.66
N VAL A 142 -1.28 5.61 5.37
CA VAL A 142 -0.98 6.83 4.64
C VAL A 142 -2.15 7.14 3.72
N LEU A 143 -2.82 8.26 3.98
CA LEU A 143 -3.92 8.72 3.15
C LEU A 143 -3.37 9.40 1.91
N LEU A 144 -3.74 8.88 0.75
CA LEU A 144 -3.31 9.42 -0.54
C LEU A 144 -4.49 10.04 -1.25
N GLU A 145 -4.31 11.23 -1.77
CA GLU A 145 -5.28 11.87 -2.65
C GLU A 145 -4.80 11.76 -4.08
N THR A 146 -5.63 11.19 -4.92
CA THR A 146 -5.30 10.90 -6.31
C THR A 146 -6.46 11.31 -7.22
N ASP A 147 -6.22 11.31 -8.53
CA ASP A 147 -7.29 11.62 -9.50
C ASP A 147 -8.37 10.54 -9.57
N ILE A 148 -8.10 9.35 -9.04
CA ILE A 148 -9.12 8.28 -9.00
C ILE A 148 -9.86 8.23 -7.66
N GLY A 149 -9.56 9.15 -6.75
CA GLY A 149 -10.17 9.22 -5.43
C GLY A 149 -9.15 9.06 -4.31
N SER A 150 -9.64 9.04 -3.08
CA SER A 150 -8.79 8.83 -1.91
C SER A 150 -8.48 7.35 -1.74
N CYS A 151 -7.22 7.06 -1.51
CA CYS A 151 -6.73 5.69 -1.28
C CYS A 151 -5.94 5.67 0.02
N THR A 152 -5.86 4.52 0.66
CA THR A 152 -5.03 4.35 1.85
C THR A 152 -3.98 3.30 1.59
N LEU A 153 -2.72 3.69 1.73
CA LEU A 153 -1.59 2.78 1.70
C LEU A 153 -1.24 2.43 3.14
N SER A 154 -1.30 1.16 3.48
CA SER A 154 -1.02 0.70 4.84
C SER A 154 0.23 -0.14 4.83
N ILE A 155 1.16 0.17 5.72
CA ILE A 155 2.47 -0.46 5.77
C ILE A 155 2.70 -0.95 7.19
N LEU A 156 2.97 -2.24 7.32
CA LEU A 156 3.23 -2.87 8.59
C LEU A 156 4.49 -3.72 8.48
N PHE A 157 5.42 -3.51 9.40
CA PHE A 157 6.57 -4.38 9.54
C PHE A 157 6.66 -4.89 10.97
N ASP A 158 6.91 -6.18 11.08
CA ASP A 158 7.19 -6.83 12.34
C ASP A 158 8.71 -6.98 12.43
N TYR A 159 9.31 -6.31 13.39
CA TYR A 159 10.75 -6.35 13.57
C TYR A 159 11.09 -7.49 14.51
N PRO A 160 12.14 -8.27 14.17
CA PRO A 160 12.63 -9.23 15.14
C PRO A 160 13.08 -8.47 16.38
N LYS A 161 12.54 -8.85 17.52
CA LYS A 161 13.02 -8.33 18.80
C LYS A 161 14.40 -8.94 19.06
N ASP A 162 15.36 -8.09 19.27
CA ASP A 162 16.68 -8.53 19.69
C ASP A 162 16.64 -9.26 21.01
#